data_f83a5d979540aea062cfcc9cb5951a17
#
_entry.id   f83a5d979540aea062cfcc9cb5951a17
#
_cell.length_a   1.000
_cell.length_b   1.000
_cell.length_c   1.000
_cell.angle_alpha   90.00
_cell.angle_beta   90.00
_cell.angle_gamma   90.00
#
_symmetry.space_group_name_H-M   'P 1'
#
loop_
_entity.id
_entity.type
_entity.pdbx_description
1 polymer ?
#
loop_
_entity_poly.entity_id
_entity_poly.type
_entity_poly.pdbx_seq_one_letter_code
_entity_poly.pdbx_strand_id
1 'polypeptide(L)'
;MRKFNCIDLFAGLGGLSTGAVMAGHNVIWAGNHWDTAVEYHQLNHPNTEHVCQDLQQANFYQLPSYDCLLASPACQGHSLGRGRDLARHEVSRSTAWAVVEALEAGSPPLFEVENVEKFTDWNLFKAWKYAIESLGYSLSINLLDAADYGVPQNRLRNFIIGTKSKKPLPLKLEKQAPVTARSVIDLDSGNWSPIKTKRRSPKTLARIERGRRELKTDTFLIPYYSSGSGLTGRSLDRPIGTLTTVDRYGIVRGDEMRMLTVDEMRKFMSFPDDTKLPPQHKIATKLLGNAVPPLLQKQILEYVAAAA
;
A
#
# COMPACT_ATOMS: atom_id res chain seq x y z
N MET A 1 -4.08 24.27 -10.04
CA MET A 1 -3.04 23.22 -10.04
C MET A 1 -2.96 22.59 -11.42
N ARG A 2 -1.77 22.20 -11.85
CA ARG A 2 -1.55 21.46 -13.09
C ARG A 2 -2.25 20.11 -13.01
N LYS A 3 -3.03 19.73 -14.01
CA LYS A 3 -3.66 18.43 -14.12
C LYS A 3 -2.76 17.49 -14.92
N PHE A 4 -2.46 16.31 -14.37
CA PHE A 4 -1.63 15.29 -15.01
C PHE A 4 -2.49 14.20 -15.65
N ASN A 5 -2.03 13.68 -16.78
CA ASN A 5 -2.42 12.39 -17.30
C ASN A 5 -1.41 11.36 -16.77
N CYS A 6 -1.86 10.46 -15.90
CA CYS A 6 -1.04 9.47 -15.23
C CYS A 6 -1.18 8.09 -15.88
N ILE A 7 -0.10 7.32 -15.88
CA ILE A 7 -0.15 5.86 -16.05
C ILE A 7 0.23 5.19 -14.73
N ASP A 8 -0.33 4.00 -14.44
CA ASP A 8 -0.10 3.26 -13.21
C ASP A 8 0.44 1.85 -13.51
N LEU A 9 1.73 1.65 -13.22
CA LEU A 9 2.41 0.35 -13.38
C LEU A 9 2.31 -0.45 -12.08
N PHE A 10 1.98 -1.73 -12.19
CA PHE A 10 1.73 -2.61 -11.06
C PHE A 10 0.53 -2.17 -10.23
N ALA A 11 -0.47 -1.60 -10.87
CA ALA A 11 -1.57 -0.83 -10.28
C ALA A 11 -2.36 -1.55 -9.16
N GLY A 12 -2.39 -2.90 -9.14
CA GLY A 12 -3.07 -3.68 -8.09
C GLY A 12 -4.56 -3.31 -7.99
N LEU A 13 -5.02 -2.98 -6.78
CA LEU A 13 -6.39 -2.48 -6.54
C LEU A 13 -6.59 -1.02 -7.00
N GLY A 14 -5.52 -0.31 -7.32
CA GLY A 14 -5.58 1.10 -7.75
C GLY A 14 -5.41 2.10 -6.61
N GLY A 15 -4.58 1.83 -5.61
CA GLY A 15 -4.33 2.78 -4.53
C GLY A 15 -3.68 4.08 -5.02
N LEU A 16 -2.67 3.98 -5.90
CA LEU A 16 -2.05 5.13 -6.56
C LEU A 16 -3.04 5.83 -7.50
N SER A 17 -3.74 5.07 -8.33
CA SER A 17 -4.78 5.57 -9.25
C SER A 17 -5.90 6.30 -8.51
N THR A 18 -6.45 5.72 -7.43
CA THR A 18 -7.50 6.35 -6.61
C THR A 18 -7.01 7.66 -5.99
N GLY A 19 -5.79 7.67 -5.45
CA GLY A 19 -5.19 8.90 -4.91
C GLY A 19 -4.98 9.98 -5.98
N ALA A 20 -4.57 9.58 -7.19
CA ALA A 20 -4.43 10.49 -8.33
C ALA A 20 -5.78 11.12 -8.74
N VAL A 21 -6.83 10.32 -8.83
CA VAL A 21 -8.19 10.81 -9.12
C VAL A 21 -8.69 11.73 -8.02
N MET A 22 -8.47 11.39 -6.74
CA MET A 22 -8.81 12.24 -5.60
C MET A 22 -8.07 13.58 -5.59
N ALA A 23 -6.84 13.63 -6.15
CA ALA A 23 -6.06 14.86 -6.34
C ALA A 23 -6.47 15.64 -7.61
N GLY A 24 -7.47 15.18 -8.36
CA GLY A 24 -7.98 15.84 -9.58
C GLY A 24 -7.22 15.51 -10.87
N HIS A 25 -6.36 14.49 -10.86
CA HIS A 25 -5.62 14.02 -12.04
C HIS A 25 -6.40 12.95 -12.81
N ASN A 26 -5.99 12.67 -14.04
CA ASN A 26 -6.53 11.57 -14.83
C ASN A 26 -5.58 10.37 -14.74
N VAL A 27 -6.13 9.17 -14.62
CA VAL A 27 -5.39 7.91 -14.86
C VAL A 27 -5.86 7.38 -16.19
N ILE A 28 -4.97 7.42 -17.19
CA ILE A 28 -5.33 7.09 -18.59
C ILE A 28 -4.99 5.65 -18.96
N TRP A 29 -4.03 5.04 -18.26
CA TRP A 29 -3.61 3.66 -18.47
C TRP A 29 -3.16 3.00 -17.17
N ALA A 30 -3.46 1.71 -16.99
CA ALA A 30 -3.04 0.93 -15.84
C ALA A 30 -2.72 -0.52 -16.23
N GLY A 31 -1.59 -1.04 -15.75
CA GLY A 31 -1.14 -2.41 -16.00
C GLY A 31 -0.87 -3.23 -14.75
N ASN A 32 -1.24 -4.51 -14.78
CA ASN A 32 -0.91 -5.49 -13.76
C ASN A 32 -0.90 -6.90 -14.36
N HIS A 33 -0.11 -7.82 -13.75
CA HIS A 33 -0.06 -9.22 -14.19
C HIS A 33 -1.16 -10.12 -13.60
N TRP A 34 -1.86 -9.65 -12.57
CA TRP A 34 -2.90 -10.41 -11.89
C TRP A 34 -4.28 -10.01 -12.38
N ASP A 35 -4.95 -10.91 -13.09
CA ASP A 35 -6.26 -10.73 -13.73
C ASP A 35 -7.32 -10.15 -12.77
N THR A 36 -7.46 -10.72 -11.60
CA THR A 36 -8.40 -10.23 -10.58
C THR A 36 -8.09 -8.79 -10.13
N ALA A 37 -6.81 -8.41 -10.06
CA ALA A 37 -6.44 -7.04 -9.74
C ALA A 37 -6.87 -6.09 -10.87
N VAL A 38 -6.65 -6.48 -12.13
CA VAL A 38 -7.07 -5.72 -13.31
C VAL A 38 -8.59 -5.57 -13.36
N GLU A 39 -9.33 -6.66 -13.10
CA GLU A 39 -10.81 -6.65 -13.05
C GLU A 39 -11.32 -5.61 -12.03
N TYR A 40 -10.84 -5.66 -10.78
CA TYR A 40 -11.31 -4.74 -9.74
C TYR A 40 -10.76 -3.32 -9.91
N HIS A 41 -9.59 -3.16 -10.51
CA HIS A 41 -9.10 -1.85 -10.92
C HIS A 41 -10.03 -1.22 -11.97
N GLN A 42 -10.44 -1.98 -12.98
CA GLN A 42 -11.36 -1.52 -14.02
C GLN A 42 -12.74 -1.14 -13.47
N LEU A 43 -13.27 -1.91 -12.52
CA LEU A 43 -14.53 -1.58 -11.84
C LEU A 43 -14.45 -0.26 -11.06
N ASN A 44 -13.29 0.08 -10.51
CA ASN A 44 -13.05 1.31 -9.74
C ASN A 44 -12.61 2.50 -10.62
N HIS A 45 -12.03 2.24 -11.79
CA HIS A 45 -11.48 3.23 -12.71
C HIS A 45 -11.94 2.96 -14.16
N PRO A 46 -13.25 3.06 -14.47
CA PRO A 46 -13.80 2.64 -15.75
C PRO A 46 -13.33 3.47 -16.96
N ASN A 47 -12.78 4.67 -16.71
CA ASN A 47 -12.27 5.56 -17.77
C ASN A 47 -10.77 5.35 -18.06
N THR A 48 -10.13 4.37 -17.42
CA THR A 48 -8.72 4.02 -17.61
C THR A 48 -8.61 2.84 -18.60
N GLU A 49 -7.65 2.88 -19.51
CA GLU A 49 -7.28 1.71 -20.29
C GLU A 49 -6.55 0.70 -19.41
N HIS A 50 -6.93 -0.59 -19.49
CA HIS A 50 -6.39 -1.64 -18.64
C HIS A 50 -5.71 -2.73 -19.44
N VAL A 51 -4.53 -3.17 -18.98
CA VAL A 51 -3.80 -4.28 -19.57
C VAL A 51 -3.42 -5.31 -18.50
N CYS A 52 -3.78 -6.58 -18.78
CA CYS A 52 -3.37 -7.71 -17.94
C CYS A 52 -2.16 -8.39 -18.58
N GLN A 53 -0.95 -8.04 -18.12
CA GLN A 53 0.30 -8.62 -18.65
C GLN A 53 1.44 -8.54 -17.64
N ASP A 54 2.49 -9.34 -17.86
CA ASP A 54 3.77 -9.18 -17.17
C ASP A 54 4.48 -7.91 -17.69
N LEU A 55 4.59 -6.91 -16.82
CA LEU A 55 5.18 -5.62 -17.19
C LEU A 55 6.69 -5.69 -17.45
N GLN A 56 7.37 -6.78 -17.10
CA GLN A 56 8.75 -7.02 -17.51
C GLN A 56 8.89 -7.42 -18.99
N GLN A 57 7.77 -7.73 -19.65
CA GLN A 57 7.70 -8.09 -21.06
C GLN A 57 6.85 -7.08 -21.86
N ALA A 58 6.48 -5.96 -21.26
CA ALA A 58 5.63 -4.95 -21.87
C ALA A 58 6.42 -4.12 -22.89
N ASN A 59 5.78 -3.74 -23.99
CA ASN A 59 6.32 -2.75 -24.91
C ASN A 59 5.85 -1.35 -24.52
N PHE A 60 6.64 -0.65 -23.73
CA PHE A 60 6.31 0.69 -23.23
C PHE A 60 6.32 1.79 -24.29
N TYR A 61 6.88 1.54 -25.50
CA TYR A 61 6.83 2.48 -26.62
C TYR A 61 5.43 2.59 -27.26
N GLN A 62 4.50 1.69 -26.90
CA GLN A 62 3.12 1.73 -27.35
C GLN A 62 2.17 2.45 -26.38
N LEU A 63 2.66 2.91 -25.25
CA LEU A 63 1.84 3.66 -24.30
C LEU A 63 1.40 5.02 -24.85
N PRO A 64 0.21 5.51 -24.45
CA PRO A 64 -0.20 6.86 -24.78
C PRO A 64 0.78 7.89 -24.15
N SER A 65 0.82 9.12 -24.67
CA SER A 65 1.60 10.20 -24.05
C SER A 65 1.04 10.53 -22.66
N TYR A 66 1.90 10.66 -21.65
CA TYR A 66 1.53 10.90 -20.27
C TYR A 66 2.46 11.88 -19.56
N ASP A 67 1.96 12.54 -18.52
CA ASP A 67 2.71 13.54 -17.73
C ASP A 67 3.36 12.93 -16.49
N CYS A 68 2.78 11.88 -15.94
CA CYS A 68 3.21 11.27 -14.69
C CYS A 68 3.17 9.74 -14.78
N LEU A 69 4.28 9.10 -14.42
CA LEU A 69 4.33 7.66 -14.23
C LEU A 69 4.19 7.36 -12.74
N LEU A 70 3.20 6.56 -12.38
CA LEU A 70 3.01 6.00 -11.04
C LEU A 70 3.41 4.52 -11.08
N ALA A 71 4.13 4.03 -10.08
CA ALA A 71 4.50 2.63 -10.04
C ALA A 71 4.64 2.10 -8.61
N SER A 72 4.14 0.89 -8.38
CA SER A 72 4.38 0.14 -7.14
C SER A 72 4.90 -1.28 -7.44
N PRO A 73 6.17 -1.41 -7.91
CA PRO A 73 6.74 -2.70 -8.28
C PRO A 73 6.81 -3.65 -7.09
N ALA A 74 6.75 -4.97 -7.37
CA ALA A 74 6.58 -5.99 -6.36
C ALA A 74 7.61 -5.90 -5.22
N CYS A 75 7.12 -5.82 -3.97
CA CYS A 75 7.93 -5.69 -2.76
C CYS A 75 8.31 -7.03 -2.11
N GLN A 76 7.86 -8.18 -2.63
CA GLN A 76 7.99 -9.48 -1.94
C GLN A 76 9.46 -9.86 -1.67
N GLY A 77 10.39 -9.45 -2.52
CA GLY A 77 11.83 -9.64 -2.33
C GLY A 77 12.48 -8.68 -1.31
N HIS A 78 11.81 -7.62 -0.91
CA HIS A 78 12.35 -6.56 -0.03
C HIS A 78 11.69 -6.53 1.36
N SER A 79 10.51 -7.16 1.55
CA SER A 79 9.77 -7.03 2.80
C SER A 79 10.39 -7.81 3.96
N LEU A 80 10.25 -7.29 5.20
CA LEU A 80 10.67 -7.97 6.43
C LEU A 80 9.93 -9.30 6.68
N GLY A 81 8.74 -9.46 6.11
CA GLY A 81 7.92 -10.66 6.25
C GLY A 81 8.30 -11.82 5.32
N ARG A 82 9.34 -11.68 4.48
CA ARG A 82 9.73 -12.66 3.45
C ARG A 82 10.28 -13.98 3.99
N GLY A 83 10.79 -14.00 5.24
CA GLY A 83 11.50 -15.15 5.78
C GLY A 83 12.88 -15.36 5.12
N ARG A 84 13.20 -16.62 4.73
CA ARG A 84 14.46 -16.94 4.00
C ARG A 84 14.47 -16.30 2.60
N ASP A 85 15.64 -15.88 2.16
CA ASP A 85 15.86 -15.40 0.80
C ASP A 85 15.78 -16.58 -0.19
N LEU A 86 14.99 -16.43 -1.25
CA LEU A 86 14.70 -17.46 -2.25
C LEU A 86 14.84 -16.87 -3.65
N ALA A 87 15.17 -17.70 -4.65
CA ALA A 87 15.31 -17.28 -6.05
C ALA A 87 14.10 -16.47 -6.59
N ARG A 88 12.86 -16.85 -6.18
CA ARG A 88 11.65 -16.09 -6.53
C ARG A 88 11.66 -14.65 -6.02
N HIS A 89 12.44 -14.33 -5.00
CA HIS A 89 12.57 -12.95 -4.49
C HIS A 89 13.41 -12.08 -5.42
N GLU A 90 14.41 -12.66 -6.12
CA GLU A 90 15.17 -11.94 -7.15
C GLU A 90 14.28 -11.60 -8.35
N VAL A 91 13.47 -12.55 -8.80
CA VAL A 91 12.47 -12.29 -9.87
C VAL A 91 11.53 -11.16 -9.47
N SER A 92 11.04 -11.14 -8.23
CA SER A 92 10.20 -10.06 -7.71
C SER A 92 10.95 -8.71 -7.63
N ARG A 93 12.25 -8.71 -7.29
CA ARG A 93 13.06 -7.47 -7.26
C ARG A 93 13.31 -6.93 -8.66
N SER A 94 13.40 -7.80 -9.66
CA SER A 94 13.65 -7.41 -11.06
C SER A 94 12.49 -6.59 -11.66
N THR A 95 11.27 -6.64 -11.09
CA THR A 95 10.14 -5.84 -11.58
C THR A 95 10.40 -4.32 -11.53
N ALA A 96 11.32 -3.86 -10.68
CA ALA A 96 11.71 -2.45 -10.62
C ALA A 96 12.39 -1.96 -11.93
N TRP A 97 13.01 -2.85 -12.72
CA TRP A 97 13.62 -2.49 -14.00
C TRP A 97 12.61 -2.12 -15.07
N ALA A 98 11.38 -2.64 -15.03
CA ALA A 98 10.31 -2.22 -15.91
C ALA A 98 9.96 -0.72 -15.76
N VAL A 99 10.22 -0.14 -14.58
CA VAL A 99 10.10 1.32 -14.37
C VAL A 99 11.15 2.07 -15.19
N VAL A 100 12.39 1.58 -15.23
CA VAL A 100 13.47 2.21 -16.02
C VAL A 100 13.11 2.18 -17.51
N GLU A 101 12.65 1.04 -18.02
CA GLU A 101 12.23 0.88 -19.41
C GLU A 101 11.06 1.80 -19.77
N ALA A 102 10.06 1.92 -18.88
CA ALA A 102 8.92 2.83 -19.09
C ALA A 102 9.35 4.31 -19.09
N LEU A 103 10.32 4.69 -18.23
CA LEU A 103 10.88 6.03 -18.19
C LEU A 103 11.72 6.35 -19.42
N GLU A 104 12.46 5.37 -19.95
CA GLU A 104 13.23 5.51 -21.19
C GLU A 104 12.29 5.72 -22.39
N ALA A 105 11.26 4.87 -22.49
CA ALA A 105 10.30 4.91 -23.60
C ALA A 105 9.43 6.17 -23.62
N GLY A 106 8.86 6.55 -22.46
CA GLY A 106 7.87 7.63 -22.37
C GLY A 106 8.44 8.99 -21.96
N SER A 107 9.58 9.01 -21.29
CA SER A 107 10.27 10.21 -20.80
C SER A 107 9.36 11.28 -20.15
N PRO A 108 8.42 10.90 -19.24
CA PRO A 108 7.51 11.86 -18.63
C PRO A 108 8.26 12.88 -17.78
N PRO A 109 7.72 14.11 -17.58
CA PRO A 109 8.35 15.11 -16.73
C PRO A 109 8.40 14.73 -15.25
N LEU A 110 7.53 13.81 -14.81
CA LEU A 110 7.37 13.36 -13.43
C LEU A 110 7.18 11.86 -13.35
N PHE A 111 7.74 11.23 -12.31
CA PHE A 111 7.36 9.88 -11.90
C PHE A 111 7.38 9.73 -10.38
N GLU A 112 6.66 8.75 -9.91
CA GLU A 112 6.63 8.30 -8.53
C GLU A 112 6.74 6.78 -8.46
N VAL A 113 7.63 6.29 -7.58
CA VAL A 113 7.74 4.85 -7.24
C VAL A 113 7.50 4.67 -5.75
N GLU A 114 6.47 3.90 -5.40
CA GLU A 114 6.25 3.45 -4.02
C GLU A 114 6.88 2.07 -3.79
N ASN A 115 7.49 1.88 -2.62
CA ASN A 115 7.95 0.56 -2.18
C ASN A 115 8.14 0.52 -0.65
N VAL A 116 8.38 -0.69 -0.12
CA VAL A 116 8.71 -0.87 1.30
C VAL A 116 10.03 -0.19 1.67
N GLU A 117 10.19 0.14 2.97
CA GLU A 117 11.40 0.76 3.51
C GLU A 117 12.69 0.08 3.04
N LYS A 118 12.74 -1.25 3.05
CA LYS A 118 13.90 -2.06 2.66
C LYS A 118 14.22 -2.07 1.15
N PHE A 119 13.46 -1.37 0.32
CA PHE A 119 13.76 -1.26 -1.10
C PHE A 119 15.12 -0.59 -1.36
N THR A 120 15.46 0.41 -0.57
CA THR A 120 16.75 1.12 -0.67
C THR A 120 17.95 0.29 -0.22
N ASP A 121 17.72 -0.81 0.51
CA ASP A 121 18.75 -1.77 0.93
C ASP A 121 19.03 -2.84 -0.16
N TRP A 122 18.31 -2.83 -1.26
CA TRP A 122 18.54 -3.77 -2.37
C TRP A 122 19.91 -3.57 -3.00
N ASN A 123 20.64 -4.65 -3.21
CA ASN A 123 22.02 -4.61 -3.72
C ASN A 123 22.17 -3.85 -5.05
N LEU A 124 21.14 -3.93 -5.92
CA LEU A 124 21.12 -3.23 -7.21
C LEU A 124 20.43 -1.84 -7.14
N PHE A 125 19.98 -1.39 -5.97
CA PHE A 125 19.33 -0.08 -5.85
C PHE A 125 20.18 1.08 -6.38
N LYS A 126 21.48 1.05 -6.12
CA LYS A 126 22.41 2.09 -6.64
C LYS A 126 22.48 2.07 -8.17
N ALA A 127 22.51 0.89 -8.78
CA ALA A 127 22.55 0.75 -10.24
C ALA A 127 21.21 1.20 -10.85
N TRP A 128 20.09 0.80 -10.26
CA TRP A 128 18.75 1.20 -10.65
C TRP A 128 18.58 2.74 -10.56
N LYS A 129 18.99 3.35 -9.45
CA LYS A 129 18.99 4.80 -9.26
C LYS A 129 19.84 5.51 -10.32
N TYR A 130 21.06 5.02 -10.56
CA TYR A 130 21.98 5.59 -11.55
C TYR A 130 21.41 5.51 -12.98
N ALA A 131 20.77 4.40 -13.35
CA ALA A 131 20.12 4.26 -14.64
C ALA A 131 19.06 5.36 -14.85
N ILE A 132 18.19 5.59 -13.86
CA ILE A 132 17.16 6.64 -13.91
C ILE A 132 17.78 8.04 -13.96
N GLU A 133 18.83 8.31 -13.18
CA GLU A 133 19.54 9.59 -13.21
C GLU A 133 20.22 9.83 -14.59
N SER A 134 20.71 8.76 -15.23
CA SER A 134 21.27 8.83 -16.59
C SER A 134 20.21 9.16 -17.66
N LEU A 135 18.93 8.88 -17.41
CA LEU A 135 17.79 9.33 -18.23
C LEU A 135 17.44 10.83 -17.99
N GLY A 136 18.20 11.54 -17.17
CA GLY A 136 18.04 12.98 -16.89
C GLY A 136 17.07 13.32 -15.77
N TYR A 137 16.75 12.38 -14.87
CA TYR A 137 15.91 12.64 -13.70
C TYR A 137 16.73 13.01 -12.47
N SER A 138 16.22 13.96 -11.69
CA SER A 138 16.67 14.21 -10.32
C SER A 138 15.72 13.53 -9.35
N LEU A 139 16.25 12.77 -8.39
CA LEU A 139 15.48 11.89 -7.51
C LEU A 139 15.45 12.40 -6.08
N SER A 140 14.28 12.40 -5.43
CA SER A 140 14.14 12.50 -3.99
C SER A 140 13.56 11.19 -3.43
N ILE A 141 14.13 10.70 -2.33
CA ILE A 141 13.69 9.49 -1.62
C ILE A 141 13.05 9.93 -0.31
N ASN A 142 11.78 9.64 -0.14
CA ASN A 142 10.99 10.11 0.98
C ASN A 142 10.40 8.92 1.73
N LEU A 143 10.83 8.71 2.97
CA LEU A 143 10.29 7.65 3.83
C LEU A 143 9.13 8.23 4.65
N LEU A 144 7.91 7.80 4.36
CA LEU A 144 6.69 8.33 4.97
C LEU A 144 5.92 7.22 5.70
N ASP A 145 5.41 7.52 6.91
CA ASP A 145 4.41 6.68 7.58
C ASP A 145 3.01 7.24 7.30
N ALA A 146 2.15 6.44 6.68
CA ALA A 146 0.79 6.85 6.33
C ALA A 146 -0.02 7.38 7.52
N ALA A 147 0.28 6.90 8.74
CA ALA A 147 -0.37 7.38 9.96
C ALA A 147 -0.13 8.86 10.25
N ASP A 148 0.98 9.43 9.79
CA ASP A 148 1.29 10.86 9.92
C ASP A 148 0.45 11.75 8.99
N TYR A 149 -0.33 11.16 8.09
CA TYR A 149 -1.05 11.85 7.01
C TYR A 149 -2.55 11.50 6.97
N GLY A 150 -3.14 11.21 8.14
CA GLY A 150 -4.57 10.98 8.30
C GLY A 150 -5.04 9.56 7.95
N VAL A 151 -4.15 8.65 7.59
CA VAL A 151 -4.48 7.23 7.39
C VAL A 151 -4.50 6.51 8.74
N PRO A 152 -5.56 5.77 9.11
CA PRO A 152 -5.64 5.11 10.42
C PRO A 152 -4.77 3.86 10.55
N GLN A 153 -3.61 3.87 9.88
CA GLN A 153 -2.67 2.73 9.80
C GLN A 153 -1.22 3.20 9.78
N ASN A 154 -0.39 2.64 10.65
CA ASN A 154 1.06 2.73 10.51
C ASN A 154 1.52 1.90 9.31
N ARG A 155 1.97 2.58 8.26
CA ARG A 155 2.46 1.96 7.03
C ARG A 155 3.61 2.77 6.47
N LEU A 156 4.82 2.38 6.88
CA LEU A 156 6.07 3.04 6.49
C LEU A 156 6.48 2.59 5.08
N ARG A 157 6.63 3.55 4.15
CA ARG A 157 6.97 3.29 2.75
C ARG A 157 7.91 4.34 2.19
N ASN A 158 8.76 3.93 1.26
CA ASN A 158 9.52 4.84 0.41
C ASN A 158 8.63 5.35 -0.72
N PHE A 159 8.64 6.66 -0.93
CA PHE A 159 8.10 7.34 -2.09
C PHE A 159 9.25 8.04 -2.80
N ILE A 160 9.63 7.51 -3.97
CA ILE A 160 10.73 8.04 -4.77
C ILE A 160 10.11 8.91 -5.86
N ILE A 161 10.34 10.22 -5.76
CA ILE A 161 9.86 11.20 -6.74
C ILE A 161 11.00 11.55 -7.67
N GLY A 162 10.78 11.41 -8.96
CA GLY A 162 11.74 11.84 -9.98
C GLY A 162 11.16 12.88 -10.92
N THR A 163 11.93 13.92 -11.17
CA THR A 163 11.55 15.01 -12.08
C THR A 163 12.66 15.30 -13.08
N LYS A 164 12.32 15.85 -14.24
CA LYS A 164 13.30 16.38 -15.23
C LYS A 164 13.92 17.72 -14.81
N SER A 165 13.64 18.17 -13.59
CA SER A 165 14.27 19.34 -13.00
C SER A 165 15.73 19.08 -12.64
N LYS A 166 16.57 20.11 -12.63
CA LYS A 166 17.98 20.02 -12.17
C LYS A 166 18.12 19.75 -10.67
N LYS A 167 17.06 19.95 -9.89
CA LYS A 167 17.05 19.76 -8.43
C LYS A 167 16.01 18.72 -8.04
N PRO A 168 16.34 17.82 -7.10
CA PRO A 168 15.35 16.91 -6.51
C PRO A 168 14.18 17.67 -5.87
N LEU A 169 12.98 17.05 -5.89
CA LEU A 169 11.78 17.57 -5.24
C LEU A 169 11.48 16.71 -3.98
N PRO A 170 12.06 17.04 -2.81
CA PRO A 170 11.72 16.33 -1.58
C PRO A 170 10.31 16.69 -1.11
N LEU A 171 9.56 15.70 -0.67
CA LEU A 171 8.21 15.90 -0.15
C LEU A 171 8.25 16.56 1.24
N LYS A 172 7.53 17.66 1.40
CA LYS A 172 7.36 18.39 2.66
C LYS A 172 5.87 18.47 2.99
N LEU A 173 5.28 17.30 3.26
CA LEU A 173 3.87 17.19 3.61
C LEU A 173 3.65 17.60 5.07
N GLU A 174 2.52 18.25 5.34
CA GLU A 174 2.13 18.62 6.70
C GLU A 174 1.61 17.38 7.44
N LYS A 175 2.21 17.09 8.60
CA LYS A 175 1.78 15.98 9.45
C LYS A 175 0.46 16.32 10.14
N GLN A 176 -0.39 15.31 10.26
CA GLN A 176 -1.70 15.38 10.91
C GLN A 176 -1.71 14.59 12.22
N ALA A 177 -2.67 14.89 13.08
CA ALA A 177 -2.91 14.08 14.27
C ALA A 177 -3.27 12.64 13.86
N PRO A 178 -2.73 11.61 14.55
CA PRO A 178 -3.00 10.23 14.21
C PRO A 178 -4.49 9.87 14.31
N VAL A 179 -5.03 9.23 13.29
CA VAL A 179 -6.39 8.67 13.30
C VAL A 179 -6.36 7.30 13.97
N THR A 180 -7.19 7.10 14.98
CA THR A 180 -7.17 5.88 15.81
C THR A 180 -7.94 4.74 15.16
N ALA A 181 -7.59 3.49 15.51
CA ALA A 181 -8.32 2.31 15.06
C ALA A 181 -9.78 2.31 15.54
N ARG A 182 -10.06 2.96 16.68
CA ARG A 182 -11.40 3.10 17.24
C ARG A 182 -12.38 3.78 16.28
N SER A 183 -11.93 4.76 15.53
CA SER A 183 -12.79 5.50 14.58
C SER A 183 -13.19 4.68 13.35
N VAL A 184 -12.51 3.55 13.09
CA VAL A 184 -12.73 2.69 11.93
C VAL A 184 -13.49 1.41 12.29
N ILE A 185 -13.20 0.86 13.49
CA ILE A 185 -13.78 -0.42 13.92
C ILE A 185 -15.25 -0.26 14.29
N ASP A 186 -16.08 -1.06 13.63
CA ASP A 186 -17.49 -1.19 13.94
C ASP A 186 -17.70 -2.44 14.81
N LEU A 187 -17.91 -2.22 16.12
CA LEU A 187 -18.09 -3.32 17.09
C LEU A 187 -19.40 -4.09 16.92
N ASP A 188 -20.35 -3.55 16.15
CA ASP A 188 -21.65 -4.21 15.90
C ASP A 188 -21.63 -5.04 14.62
N SER A 189 -20.56 -4.96 13.82
CA SER A 189 -20.38 -5.70 12.57
C SER A 189 -19.55 -6.97 12.74
N GLY A 190 -19.58 -7.84 11.71
CA GLY A 190 -18.74 -9.02 11.56
C GLY A 190 -19.22 -10.22 12.39
N ASN A 191 -18.50 -11.34 12.27
CA ASN A 191 -18.89 -12.62 12.86
C ASN A 191 -18.14 -12.85 14.18
N TRP A 192 -18.74 -12.48 15.29
CA TRP A 192 -18.23 -12.71 16.63
C TRP A 192 -18.32 -14.17 17.04
N SER A 193 -17.33 -14.65 17.75
CA SER A 193 -17.28 -16.00 18.29
C SER A 193 -16.66 -16.01 19.69
N PRO A 194 -17.06 -16.93 20.59
CA PRO A 194 -16.47 -17.05 21.90
C PRO A 194 -14.94 -17.19 21.83
N ILE A 195 -14.23 -16.54 22.74
CA ILE A 195 -12.76 -16.66 22.87
C ILE A 195 -12.39 -18.09 23.25
N LYS A 196 -13.06 -18.67 24.22
CA LYS A 196 -12.80 -20.04 24.69
C LYS A 196 -13.51 -21.06 23.84
N THR A 197 -12.82 -21.65 22.87
CA THR A 197 -13.31 -22.76 22.03
C THR A 197 -12.25 -23.87 21.93
N LYS A 198 -12.67 -25.12 21.62
CA LYS A 198 -11.74 -26.25 21.39
C LYS A 198 -10.73 -25.98 20.24
N ARG A 199 -11.06 -25.08 19.30
CA ARG A 199 -10.23 -24.75 18.13
C ARG A 199 -9.25 -23.60 18.40
N ARG A 200 -9.40 -22.85 19.49
CA ARG A 200 -8.57 -21.70 19.79
C ARG A 200 -7.23 -22.14 20.41
N SER A 201 -6.12 -21.72 19.81
CA SER A 201 -4.80 -22.14 20.30
C SER A 201 -4.51 -21.54 21.68
N PRO A 202 -3.78 -22.27 22.56
CA PRO A 202 -3.33 -21.74 23.86
C PRO A 202 -2.53 -20.43 23.73
N LYS A 203 -1.74 -20.30 22.65
CA LYS A 203 -0.98 -19.06 22.36
C LYS A 203 -1.89 -17.86 22.15
N THR A 204 -3.04 -18.04 21.49
CA THR A 204 -4.04 -16.97 21.30
C THR A 204 -4.66 -16.58 22.63
N LEU A 205 -5.08 -17.57 23.45
CA LEU A 205 -5.64 -17.29 24.77
C LEU A 205 -4.66 -16.53 25.67
N ALA A 206 -3.41 -16.98 25.75
CA ALA A 206 -2.37 -16.31 26.53
C ALA A 206 -2.12 -14.86 26.06
N ARG A 207 -2.21 -14.60 24.75
CA ARG A 207 -2.11 -13.25 24.17
C ARG A 207 -3.26 -12.36 24.59
N ILE A 208 -4.49 -12.90 24.59
CA ILE A 208 -5.70 -12.18 25.03
C ILE A 208 -5.58 -11.81 26.51
N GLU A 209 -5.25 -12.77 27.36
CA GLU A 209 -5.09 -12.53 28.81
C GLU A 209 -3.99 -11.48 29.11
N ARG A 210 -2.89 -11.55 28.37
CA ARG A 210 -1.85 -10.53 28.49
C ARG A 210 -2.35 -9.16 28.04
N GLY A 211 -3.07 -9.08 26.91
CA GLY A 211 -3.67 -7.85 26.42
C GLY A 211 -4.61 -7.21 27.44
N ARG A 212 -5.52 -7.97 28.05
CA ARG A 212 -6.41 -7.50 29.11
C ARG A 212 -5.64 -6.89 30.28
N ARG A 213 -4.63 -7.63 30.77
CA ARG A 213 -3.81 -7.19 31.90
C ARG A 213 -3.02 -5.92 31.61
N GLU A 214 -2.40 -5.81 30.43
CA GLU A 214 -1.52 -4.70 30.07
C GLU A 214 -2.30 -3.45 29.66
N LEU A 215 -3.41 -3.63 28.93
CA LEU A 215 -4.22 -2.51 28.41
C LEU A 215 -5.34 -2.09 29.39
N LYS A 216 -5.63 -2.92 30.42
CA LYS A 216 -6.71 -2.68 31.41
C LYS A 216 -8.07 -2.43 30.74
N THR A 217 -8.36 -3.17 29.66
CA THR A 217 -9.61 -3.09 28.90
C THR A 217 -9.96 -4.47 28.33
N ASP A 218 -11.25 -4.69 28.10
CA ASP A 218 -11.77 -5.90 27.45
C ASP A 218 -11.99 -5.71 25.94
N THR A 219 -11.66 -4.50 25.39
CA THR A 219 -11.82 -4.22 23.96
C THR A 219 -10.50 -3.73 23.37
N PHE A 220 -9.88 -4.57 22.51
CA PHE A 220 -8.57 -4.29 21.93
C PHE A 220 -8.28 -5.17 20.70
N LEU A 221 -7.24 -4.81 19.95
CA LEU A 221 -6.75 -5.59 18.81
C LEU A 221 -5.76 -6.68 19.26
N ILE A 222 -5.79 -7.81 18.56
CA ILE A 222 -4.78 -8.87 18.69
C ILE A 222 -4.04 -9.04 17.36
N PRO A 223 -2.74 -8.74 17.30
CA PRO A 223 -1.94 -9.02 16.11
C PRO A 223 -1.49 -10.50 16.07
N TYR A 224 -1.54 -11.12 14.89
CA TYR A 224 -1.10 -12.49 14.63
C TYR A 224 0.24 -12.54 13.89
N TYR A 225 1.21 -11.71 14.31
CA TYR A 225 2.56 -11.78 13.78
C TYR A 225 3.40 -12.84 14.50
N SER A 226 4.32 -13.47 13.77
CA SER A 226 5.30 -14.42 14.31
C SER A 226 6.45 -13.74 15.08
N SER A 227 6.67 -12.45 14.85
CA SER A 227 7.64 -11.62 15.58
C SER A 227 7.15 -11.27 16.99
N GLY A 228 8.05 -10.87 17.88
CA GLY A 228 7.75 -10.47 19.26
C GLY A 228 6.66 -9.39 19.40
N SER A 229 6.45 -8.56 18.37
CA SER A 229 5.37 -7.55 18.32
C SER A 229 3.94 -8.12 18.36
N GLY A 230 3.78 -9.43 18.14
CA GLY A 230 2.48 -10.12 18.18
C GLY A 230 2.16 -10.80 19.51
N LEU A 231 2.90 -10.56 20.58
CA LEU A 231 2.76 -11.29 21.85
C LEU A 231 1.69 -10.75 22.78
N THR A 232 1.21 -9.51 22.57
CA THR A 232 0.18 -8.87 23.42
C THR A 232 -0.90 -8.18 22.61
N GLY A 233 -1.93 -7.63 23.29
CA GLY A 233 -2.94 -6.78 22.68
C GLY A 233 -2.41 -5.41 22.25
N ARG A 234 -3.17 -4.71 21.41
CA ARG A 234 -2.93 -3.31 21.02
C ARG A 234 -4.17 -2.47 21.27
N SER A 235 -3.98 -1.28 21.81
CA SER A 235 -5.07 -0.33 22.04
C SER A 235 -5.74 0.07 20.74
N LEU A 236 -7.05 0.30 20.80
CA LEU A 236 -7.83 0.94 19.73
C LEU A 236 -7.55 2.44 19.60
N ASP A 237 -6.94 3.07 20.62
CA ASP A 237 -6.69 4.51 20.68
C ASP A 237 -5.40 4.94 19.96
N ARG A 238 -4.92 4.09 19.07
CA ARG A 238 -3.79 4.32 18.16
C ARG A 238 -4.12 3.82 16.76
N PRO A 239 -3.40 4.28 15.72
CA PRO A 239 -3.51 3.67 14.40
C PRO A 239 -3.23 2.16 14.47
N ILE A 240 -3.89 1.39 13.59
CA ILE A 240 -3.56 -0.03 13.45
C ILE A 240 -2.14 -0.19 12.88
N GLY A 241 -1.47 -1.31 13.12
CA GLY A 241 -0.23 -1.61 12.41
C GLY A 241 -0.48 -2.01 10.96
N THR A 242 0.58 -2.14 10.18
CA THR A 242 0.49 -2.43 8.74
C THR A 242 -0.40 -3.62 8.42
N LEU A 243 -1.46 -3.41 7.63
CA LEU A 243 -2.23 -4.48 7.01
C LEU A 243 -1.38 -5.18 5.95
N THR A 244 -1.39 -6.51 5.97
CA THR A 244 -0.65 -7.36 5.04
C THR A 244 -1.59 -8.10 4.11
N THR A 245 -1.05 -8.87 3.18
CA THR A 245 -1.81 -9.72 2.23
C THR A 245 -2.53 -10.91 2.89
N VAL A 246 -2.39 -11.04 4.20
CA VAL A 246 -3.01 -12.09 5.02
C VAL A 246 -3.58 -11.45 6.27
N ASP A 247 -4.73 -11.94 6.75
CA ASP A 247 -5.33 -11.48 8.00
C ASP A 247 -4.38 -11.64 9.17
N ARG A 248 -4.07 -10.50 9.81
CA ARG A 248 -3.14 -10.44 10.94
C ARG A 248 -3.75 -9.79 12.18
N TYR A 249 -5.02 -9.36 12.12
CA TYR A 249 -5.65 -8.68 13.23
C TYR A 249 -6.99 -9.28 13.61
N GLY A 250 -7.11 -9.70 14.86
CA GLY A 250 -8.39 -9.95 15.51
C GLY A 250 -8.77 -8.81 16.43
N ILE A 251 -10.07 -8.67 16.71
CA ILE A 251 -10.64 -7.76 17.69
C ILE A 251 -11.20 -8.59 18.82
N VAL A 252 -10.92 -8.22 20.05
CA VAL A 252 -11.51 -8.77 21.29
C VAL A 252 -12.54 -7.77 21.80
N ARG A 253 -13.68 -8.26 22.25
CA ARG A 253 -14.71 -7.51 22.97
C ARG A 253 -15.31 -8.44 24.05
N GLY A 254 -15.01 -8.18 25.31
CA GLY A 254 -15.41 -9.08 26.41
C GLY A 254 -14.91 -10.51 26.16
N ASP A 255 -15.80 -11.50 26.18
CA ASP A 255 -15.48 -12.91 25.96
C ASP A 255 -15.63 -13.38 24.50
N GLU A 256 -15.75 -12.46 23.57
CA GLU A 256 -15.85 -12.71 22.14
C GLU A 256 -14.68 -12.11 21.36
N MET A 257 -14.44 -12.65 20.19
CA MET A 257 -13.49 -12.12 19.22
C MET A 257 -13.90 -12.41 17.78
N ARG A 258 -13.42 -11.57 16.86
CA ARG A 258 -13.51 -11.77 15.40
C ARG A 258 -12.26 -11.25 14.69
N MET A 259 -12.12 -11.58 13.42
CA MET A 259 -11.14 -10.91 12.54
C MET A 259 -11.70 -9.57 12.04
N LEU A 260 -10.86 -8.73 11.46
CA LEU A 260 -11.30 -7.53 10.75
C LEU A 260 -12.24 -7.89 9.61
N THR A 261 -13.24 -7.07 9.37
CA THR A 261 -14.05 -7.16 8.17
C THR A 261 -13.31 -6.55 6.97
N VAL A 262 -13.73 -6.90 5.75
CA VAL A 262 -13.16 -6.31 4.53
C VAL A 262 -13.41 -4.79 4.48
N ASP A 263 -14.56 -4.34 4.97
CA ASP A 263 -14.90 -2.92 5.03
C ASP A 263 -14.00 -2.15 6.00
N GLU A 264 -13.72 -2.71 7.18
CA GLU A 264 -12.75 -2.13 8.11
C GLU A 264 -11.35 -2.07 7.49
N MET A 265 -10.90 -3.12 6.80
CA MET A 265 -9.61 -3.12 6.09
C MET A 265 -9.57 -2.05 4.99
N ARG A 266 -10.66 -1.87 4.23
CA ARG A 266 -10.81 -0.82 3.22
C ARG A 266 -10.64 0.57 3.85
N LYS A 267 -11.33 0.84 4.96
CA LYS A 267 -11.27 2.10 5.72
C LYS A 267 -9.87 2.33 6.31
N PHE A 268 -9.22 1.28 6.87
CA PHE A 268 -7.85 1.37 7.35
C PHE A 268 -6.83 1.70 6.26
N MET A 269 -7.13 1.32 5.03
CA MET A 269 -6.35 1.67 3.85
C MET A 269 -6.76 3.00 3.23
N SER A 270 -7.74 3.71 3.80
CA SER A 270 -8.29 4.99 3.31
C SER A 270 -8.90 4.95 1.91
N PHE A 271 -9.35 3.79 1.44
CA PHE A 271 -10.13 3.71 0.20
C PHE A 271 -11.54 4.29 0.39
N PRO A 272 -12.10 4.95 -0.64
CA PRO A 272 -13.48 5.45 -0.65
C PRO A 272 -14.52 4.37 -0.33
N ASP A 273 -15.69 4.78 0.17
CA ASP A 273 -16.74 3.86 0.60
C ASP A 273 -17.36 3.07 -0.57
N ASP A 274 -17.35 3.61 -1.76
CA ASP A 274 -17.87 3.00 -2.98
C ASP A 274 -16.87 2.08 -3.69
N THR A 275 -15.66 1.91 -3.16
CA THR A 275 -14.63 1.03 -3.74
C THR A 275 -15.12 -0.40 -3.89
N LYS A 276 -15.12 -0.92 -5.09
CA LYS A 276 -15.50 -2.30 -5.42
C LYS A 276 -14.39 -3.25 -5.01
N LEU A 277 -14.76 -4.28 -4.25
CA LEU A 277 -13.85 -5.30 -3.74
C LEU A 277 -14.42 -6.71 -4.03
N PRO A 278 -13.55 -7.72 -4.19
CA PRO A 278 -13.98 -9.10 -4.34
C PRO A 278 -14.80 -9.57 -3.13
N PRO A 279 -15.87 -10.35 -3.33
CA PRO A 279 -16.65 -10.92 -2.23
C PRO A 279 -15.84 -11.94 -1.42
N GLN A 280 -14.80 -12.52 -2.01
CA GLN A 280 -13.92 -13.47 -1.32
C GLN A 280 -12.96 -12.71 -0.40
N HIS A 281 -13.18 -12.84 0.91
CA HIS A 281 -12.41 -12.19 1.96
C HIS A 281 -10.89 -12.28 1.77
N LYS A 282 -10.37 -13.47 1.43
CA LYS A 282 -8.92 -13.69 1.23
C LYS A 282 -8.36 -12.88 0.04
N ILE A 283 -9.13 -12.75 -1.04
CA ILE A 283 -8.71 -12.02 -2.23
C ILE A 283 -8.75 -10.51 -1.94
N ALA A 284 -9.83 -10.02 -1.32
CA ALA A 284 -9.95 -8.63 -0.90
C ALA A 284 -8.82 -8.23 0.06
N THR A 285 -8.52 -9.07 1.07
CA THR A 285 -7.39 -8.86 1.99
C THR A 285 -6.06 -8.75 1.24
N LYS A 286 -5.82 -9.62 0.24
CA LYS A 286 -4.58 -9.60 -0.54
C LYS A 286 -4.45 -8.32 -1.37
N LEU A 287 -5.54 -7.87 -2.01
CA LEU A 287 -5.57 -6.64 -2.80
C LEU A 287 -5.32 -5.42 -1.90
N LEU A 288 -6.07 -5.28 -0.80
CA LEU A 288 -5.91 -4.19 0.15
C LEU A 288 -4.53 -4.17 0.81
N GLY A 289 -3.99 -5.34 1.19
CA GLY A 289 -2.67 -5.44 1.82
C GLY A 289 -1.50 -5.01 0.92
N ASN A 290 -1.65 -5.18 -0.41
CA ASN A 290 -0.66 -4.73 -1.40
C ASN A 290 -0.82 -3.26 -1.81
N ALA A 291 -1.98 -2.66 -1.57
CA ALA A 291 -2.28 -1.33 -2.07
C ALA A 291 -1.49 -0.22 -1.34
N VAL A 292 -1.35 0.92 -2.02
CA VAL A 292 -0.94 2.19 -1.43
C VAL A 292 -2.18 2.89 -0.85
N PRO A 293 -2.12 3.52 0.33
CA PRO A 293 -3.26 4.28 0.87
C PRO A 293 -3.59 5.50 -0.01
N PRO A 294 -4.81 5.57 -0.60
CA PRO A 294 -5.16 6.66 -1.51
C PRO A 294 -5.09 8.06 -0.90
N LEU A 295 -5.38 8.19 0.40
CA LEU A 295 -5.35 9.49 1.07
C LEU A 295 -3.93 10.08 1.14
N LEU A 296 -2.91 9.24 1.41
CA LEU A 296 -1.51 9.68 1.38
C LEU A 296 -1.10 10.00 -0.05
N GLN A 297 -1.46 9.15 -1.01
CA GLN A 297 -1.16 9.37 -2.43
C GLN A 297 -1.75 10.68 -2.96
N LYS A 298 -2.99 10.99 -2.57
CA LYS A 298 -3.62 12.29 -2.89
C LYS A 298 -2.74 13.46 -2.44
N GLN A 299 -2.30 13.46 -1.17
CA GLN A 299 -1.49 14.55 -0.62
C GLN A 299 -0.12 14.68 -1.31
N ILE A 300 0.49 13.56 -1.69
CA ILE A 300 1.74 13.55 -2.46
C ILE A 300 1.54 14.24 -3.81
N LEU A 301 0.53 13.85 -4.57
CA LEU A 301 0.28 14.41 -5.89
C LEU A 301 -0.18 15.87 -5.85
N GLU A 302 -0.98 16.26 -4.85
CA GLU A 302 -1.32 17.69 -4.62
C GLU A 302 -0.07 18.53 -4.37
N TYR A 303 0.85 18.03 -3.54
CA TYR A 303 2.13 18.71 -3.26
C TYR A 303 2.98 18.83 -4.53
N VAL A 304 3.15 17.73 -5.25
CA VAL A 304 3.97 17.71 -6.48
C VAL A 304 3.37 18.59 -7.56
N ALA A 305 2.04 18.60 -7.75
CA ALA A 305 1.36 19.43 -8.73
C ALA A 305 1.41 20.92 -8.39
N ALA A 306 1.55 21.27 -7.11
CA ALA A 306 1.74 22.66 -6.68
C ALA A 306 3.19 23.14 -6.87
N ALA A 307 4.16 22.22 -6.90
CA ALA A 307 5.59 22.52 -7.06
C ALA A 307 6.08 22.44 -8.53
N ALA A 308 5.28 21.87 -9.45
CA ALA A 308 5.56 21.71 -10.88
C ALA A 308 5.08 22.93 -11.69
#